data_f9889290f3c717b80bcb6436148bc884
#
_entry.id   f9889290f3c717b80bcb6436148bc884
#
_cell.length_a   1.000
_cell.length_b   1.000
_cell.length_c   1.000
_cell.angle_alpha   90.00
_cell.angle_beta   90.00
_cell.angle_gamma   90.00
#
_symmetry.space_group_name_H-M   'P 1'
#
loop_
_entity.id
_entity.type
_entity.pdbx_description
1 polymer ?
#
loop_
_entity_poly.entity_id
_entity_poly.type
_entity_poly.pdbx_seq_one_letter_code
_entity_poly.pdbx_strand_id
1 'polypeptide(L)'
;MTNLRVSAVLSCLLLGGCTRSPVPSPTQPSGVTQQLLIRSLERALAGLDIEKLKSQSVAVEVFLQAGPEAFVREFIVTWLRAHGVRTASESPELKVKAFASVFGTDSDQTLIGIPAFQAPLMSIPVPEIAIFKWQKSRGQAELRLYEFDGKTDVITRAPPPSTGRAKLDKFTVLLFFGFTVADVDKHD
;
A
#
# COMPACT_ATOMS: atom_id res chain seq x y z
N MET A 1 -12.24 -15.61 53.09
CA MET A 1 -11.09 -14.87 52.54
C MET A 1 -10.45 -15.49 51.29
N THR A 2 -10.72 -16.76 50.99
CA THR A 2 -10.15 -17.50 49.83
C THR A 2 -10.78 -17.13 48.50
N ASN A 3 -12.07 -16.84 48.49
CA ASN A 3 -12.80 -16.53 47.22
C ASN A 3 -12.46 -15.16 46.59
N LEU A 4 -11.98 -14.20 47.39
CA LEU A 4 -11.57 -12.85 46.90
C LEU A 4 -10.26 -12.93 46.14
N ARG A 5 -9.35 -13.83 46.55
CA ARG A 5 -8.03 -13.99 45.89
C ARG A 5 -8.13 -14.74 44.54
N VAL A 6 -9.04 -15.69 44.42
CA VAL A 6 -9.30 -16.41 43.17
C VAL A 6 -9.93 -15.49 42.13
N SER A 7 -10.87 -14.62 42.56
CA SER A 7 -11.52 -13.66 41.66
C SER A 7 -10.52 -12.60 41.12
N ALA A 8 -9.58 -12.16 41.95
CA ALA A 8 -8.55 -11.19 41.52
C ALA A 8 -7.56 -11.80 40.51
N VAL A 9 -7.16 -13.05 40.68
CA VAL A 9 -6.27 -13.77 39.75
C VAL A 9 -6.95 -14.02 38.43
N LEU A 10 -8.23 -14.39 38.42
CA LEU A 10 -8.98 -14.58 37.17
C LEU A 10 -9.22 -13.29 36.43
N SER A 11 -9.40 -12.15 37.13
CA SER A 11 -9.55 -10.81 36.51
C SER A 11 -8.26 -10.33 35.85
N CYS A 12 -7.08 -10.66 36.39
CA CYS A 12 -5.78 -10.31 35.78
C CYS A 12 -5.49 -11.14 34.53
N LEU A 13 -5.98 -12.38 34.43
CA LEU A 13 -5.79 -13.24 33.25
C LEU A 13 -6.60 -12.76 32.03
N LEU A 14 -7.67 -11.99 32.24
CA LEU A 14 -8.53 -11.46 31.18
C LEU A 14 -7.98 -10.15 30.57
N LEU A 15 -6.99 -9.50 31.18
CA LEU A 15 -6.38 -8.25 30.70
C LEU A 15 -5.16 -8.45 29.77
N GLY A 16 -4.73 -9.68 29.59
CA GLY A 16 -3.52 -9.98 28.82
C GLY A 16 -3.82 -10.43 27.41
N GLY A 17 -3.77 -9.53 26.42
CA GLY A 17 -3.51 -10.12 25.17
C GLY A 17 -4.03 -9.56 23.88
N CYS A 18 -4.08 -8.24 23.70
CA CYS A 18 -4.02 -7.69 22.36
C CYS A 18 -2.55 -7.43 22.00
N THR A 19 -1.90 -8.38 21.32
CA THR A 19 -0.56 -8.16 20.75
C THR A 19 -0.71 -7.63 19.35
N ARG A 20 -0.13 -6.46 19.07
CA ARG A 20 0.04 -5.92 17.74
C ARG A 20 1.48 -6.17 17.33
N SER A 21 1.67 -7.09 16.41
CA SER A 21 3.01 -7.40 15.87
C SER A 21 3.08 -6.93 14.43
N PRO A 22 4.10 -6.15 14.04
CA PRO A 22 4.38 -5.87 12.64
C PRO A 22 4.75 -7.20 11.96
N VAL A 23 4.13 -7.46 10.81
CA VAL A 23 4.50 -8.61 9.99
C VAL A 23 5.72 -8.22 9.16
N PRO A 24 6.87 -8.89 9.32
CA PRO A 24 8.05 -8.59 8.51
C PRO A 24 7.70 -8.76 7.03
N SER A 25 8.02 -7.75 6.22
CA SER A 25 7.84 -7.83 4.78
C SER A 25 8.79 -8.88 4.21
N PRO A 26 8.29 -9.85 3.43
CA PRO A 26 9.15 -10.81 2.75
C PRO A 26 10.06 -10.08 1.76
N THR A 27 11.23 -10.64 1.49
CA THR A 27 12.21 -10.10 0.53
C THR A 27 11.66 -9.93 -0.88
N GLN A 28 10.63 -10.69 -1.23
CA GLN A 28 9.85 -10.50 -2.46
C GLN A 28 8.40 -10.17 -2.11
N PRO A 29 7.81 -9.15 -2.75
CA PRO A 29 6.42 -8.79 -2.48
C PRO A 29 5.48 -9.90 -2.93
N SER A 30 4.52 -10.26 -2.08
CA SER A 30 3.48 -11.23 -2.43
C SER A 30 2.58 -10.69 -3.55
N GLY A 31 1.83 -11.56 -4.24
CA GLY A 31 0.87 -11.13 -5.27
C GLY A 31 -0.14 -10.10 -4.73
N VAL A 32 -0.61 -10.28 -3.49
CA VAL A 32 -1.49 -9.31 -2.82
C VAL A 32 -0.81 -7.95 -2.64
N THR A 33 0.45 -7.94 -2.22
CA THR A 33 1.23 -6.70 -2.07
C THR A 33 1.35 -5.98 -3.41
N GLN A 34 1.63 -6.73 -4.49
CA GLN A 34 1.71 -6.17 -5.84
C GLN A 34 0.37 -5.58 -6.30
N GLN A 35 -0.74 -6.29 -6.08
CA GLN A 35 -2.08 -5.78 -6.40
C GLN A 35 -2.40 -4.48 -5.64
N LEU A 36 -2.10 -4.41 -4.35
CA LEU A 36 -2.29 -3.21 -3.53
C LEU A 36 -1.48 -2.03 -4.06
N LEU A 37 -0.22 -2.26 -4.46
CA LEU A 37 0.65 -1.23 -5.04
C LEU A 37 0.10 -0.71 -6.37
N ILE A 38 -0.24 -1.62 -7.30
CA ILE A 38 -0.76 -1.25 -8.62
C ILE A 38 -2.08 -0.48 -8.45
N ARG A 39 -3.00 -0.98 -7.62
CA ARG A 39 -4.29 -0.33 -7.42
C ARG A 39 -4.17 1.05 -6.76
N SER A 40 -3.24 1.21 -5.81
CA SER A 40 -2.97 2.53 -5.23
C SER A 40 -2.38 3.50 -6.26
N LEU A 41 -1.50 3.03 -7.15
CA LEU A 41 -0.94 3.82 -8.23
C LEU A 41 -2.00 4.25 -9.25
N GLU A 42 -2.88 3.33 -9.68
CA GLU A 42 -4.01 3.64 -10.58
C GLU A 42 -4.91 4.73 -10.01
N ARG A 43 -5.26 4.63 -8.72
CA ARG A 43 -6.10 5.64 -8.05
C ARG A 43 -5.39 6.99 -7.91
N ALA A 44 -4.09 6.98 -7.65
CA ALA A 44 -3.30 8.21 -7.64
C ALA A 44 -3.26 8.86 -9.04
N LEU A 45 -3.09 8.06 -10.10
CA LEU A 45 -3.12 8.53 -11.48
C LEU A 45 -4.50 9.08 -11.87
N ALA A 46 -5.58 8.38 -11.51
CA ALA A 46 -6.95 8.81 -11.79
C ALA A 46 -7.31 10.16 -11.12
N GLY A 47 -6.65 10.50 -10.01
CA GLY A 47 -6.81 11.78 -9.32
C GLY A 47 -6.00 12.94 -9.93
N LEU A 48 -5.21 12.71 -10.99
CA LEU A 48 -4.43 13.74 -11.64
C LEU A 48 -5.27 14.54 -12.66
N ASP A 49 -5.10 15.86 -12.64
CA ASP A 49 -5.67 16.72 -13.71
C ASP A 49 -4.71 16.74 -14.91
N ILE A 50 -5.04 15.91 -15.92
CA ILE A 50 -4.25 15.73 -17.13
C ILE A 50 -4.81 16.42 -18.36
N GLU A 51 -5.91 17.18 -18.24
CA GLU A 51 -6.58 17.76 -19.41
C GLU A 51 -5.67 18.65 -20.26
N LYS A 52 -4.83 19.45 -19.60
CA LYS A 52 -3.84 20.28 -20.30
C LYS A 52 -2.75 19.48 -21.02
N LEU A 53 -2.44 18.28 -20.53
CA LEU A 53 -1.42 17.43 -21.12
C LEU A 53 -1.90 16.81 -22.45
N LYS A 54 -3.19 16.66 -22.66
CA LYS A 54 -3.75 16.03 -23.87
C LYS A 54 -3.57 16.88 -25.14
N SER A 55 -3.46 18.20 -24.96
CA SER A 55 -3.35 19.14 -26.09
C SER A 55 -1.90 19.35 -26.58
N GLN A 56 -0.91 18.84 -25.86
CA GLN A 56 0.52 19.11 -26.10
C GLN A 56 1.33 17.81 -26.26
N SER A 57 2.53 17.93 -26.83
CA SER A 57 3.50 16.84 -26.82
C SER A 57 4.32 16.90 -25.52
N VAL A 58 4.35 15.79 -24.77
CA VAL A 58 4.85 15.76 -23.40
C VAL A 58 6.04 14.81 -23.27
N ALA A 59 7.18 15.29 -22.76
CA ALA A 59 8.23 14.43 -22.24
C ALA A 59 7.94 14.11 -20.76
N VAL A 60 7.99 12.85 -20.38
CA VAL A 60 7.68 12.41 -19.01
C VAL A 60 8.93 11.81 -18.37
N GLU A 61 9.36 12.41 -17.28
CA GLU A 61 10.40 11.89 -16.40
C GLU A 61 9.76 11.43 -15.09
N VAL A 62 10.09 10.23 -14.63
CA VAL A 62 9.53 9.66 -13.40
C VAL A 62 10.65 9.41 -12.40
N PHE A 63 10.45 9.87 -11.18
CA PHE A 63 11.35 9.70 -10.05
C PHE A 63 10.65 8.94 -8.93
N LEU A 64 11.29 7.89 -8.44
CA LEU A 64 10.78 7.05 -7.37
C LEU A 64 11.79 7.03 -6.23
N GLN A 65 11.34 7.23 -5.00
CA GLN A 65 12.22 7.19 -3.83
C GLN A 65 12.66 5.76 -3.49
N ALA A 66 11.76 4.77 -3.65
CA ALA A 66 12.04 3.37 -3.42
C ALA A 66 11.09 2.48 -4.24
N GLY A 67 11.58 1.34 -4.72
CA GLY A 67 10.78 0.36 -5.46
C GLY A 67 11.24 0.14 -6.91
N PRO A 68 10.42 -0.53 -7.73
CA PRO A 68 10.75 -0.88 -9.11
C PRO A 68 10.57 0.30 -10.06
N GLU A 69 11.54 1.22 -10.10
CA GLU A 69 11.45 2.47 -10.85
C GLU A 69 11.09 2.28 -12.32
N ALA A 70 11.73 1.32 -12.99
CA ALA A 70 11.47 1.06 -14.42
C ALA A 70 10.02 0.66 -14.68
N PHE A 71 9.44 -0.17 -13.81
CA PHE A 71 8.03 -0.58 -13.90
C PHE A 71 7.09 0.60 -13.67
N VAL A 72 7.32 1.38 -12.62
CA VAL A 72 6.45 2.54 -12.28
C VAL A 72 6.51 3.59 -13.38
N ARG A 73 7.70 3.85 -13.93
CA ARG A 73 7.87 4.77 -15.06
C ARG A 73 7.04 4.33 -16.27
N GLU A 74 7.21 3.08 -16.69
CA GLU A 74 6.51 2.57 -17.86
C GLU A 74 5.01 2.51 -17.63
N PHE A 75 4.58 2.17 -16.42
CA PHE A 75 3.17 2.16 -16.06
C PHE A 75 2.55 3.57 -16.17
N ILE A 76 3.19 4.59 -15.60
CA ILE A 76 2.72 5.98 -15.67
C ILE A 76 2.66 6.48 -17.13
N VAL A 77 3.72 6.25 -17.90
CA VAL A 77 3.77 6.66 -19.32
C VAL A 77 2.68 5.99 -20.13
N THR A 78 2.49 4.67 -19.94
CA THR A 78 1.45 3.90 -20.64
C THR A 78 0.05 4.35 -20.23
N TRP A 79 -0.17 4.60 -18.94
CA TRP A 79 -1.44 5.13 -18.45
C TRP A 79 -1.77 6.49 -19.05
N LEU A 80 -0.82 7.42 -19.11
CA LEU A 80 -0.98 8.73 -19.74
C LEU A 80 -1.35 8.61 -21.22
N ARG A 81 -0.65 7.73 -21.96
CA ARG A 81 -0.97 7.46 -23.37
C ARG A 81 -2.37 6.90 -23.55
N ALA A 82 -2.78 5.96 -22.72
CA ALA A 82 -4.13 5.37 -22.75
C ALA A 82 -5.22 6.42 -22.50
N HIS A 83 -4.89 7.51 -21.77
CA HIS A 83 -5.81 8.62 -21.50
C HIS A 83 -5.64 9.80 -22.46
N GLY A 84 -4.96 9.59 -23.60
CA GLY A 84 -4.90 10.56 -24.70
C GLY A 84 -3.76 11.56 -24.63
N VAL A 85 -2.79 11.39 -23.74
CA VAL A 85 -1.58 12.23 -23.69
C VAL A 85 -0.57 11.75 -24.73
N ARG A 86 -0.10 12.66 -25.59
CA ARG A 86 0.93 12.37 -26.58
C ARG A 86 2.31 12.50 -25.93
N THR A 87 3.02 11.39 -25.77
CA THR A 87 4.38 11.42 -25.21
C THR A 87 5.42 11.52 -26.34
N ALA A 88 6.34 12.45 -26.22
CA ALA A 88 7.44 12.66 -27.14
C ALA A 88 8.76 12.81 -26.37
N SER A 89 9.84 12.24 -26.90
CA SER A 89 11.20 12.39 -26.36
C SER A 89 11.99 13.51 -27.02
N GLU A 90 11.65 13.82 -28.27
CA GLU A 90 12.34 14.86 -29.05
C GLU A 90 11.45 16.10 -29.16
N SER A 91 12.02 17.26 -28.84
CA SER A 91 11.36 18.57 -28.92
C SER A 91 9.97 18.64 -28.30
N PRO A 92 9.78 18.23 -27.03
CA PRO A 92 8.50 18.29 -26.38
C PRO A 92 8.05 19.73 -26.16
N GLU A 93 6.75 19.98 -26.29
CA GLU A 93 6.15 21.28 -25.94
C GLU A 93 6.11 21.47 -24.43
N LEU A 94 5.96 20.37 -23.69
CA LEU A 94 5.89 20.36 -22.24
C LEU A 94 6.77 19.23 -21.67
N LYS A 95 7.48 19.49 -20.59
CA LYS A 95 8.16 18.44 -19.80
C LYS A 95 7.40 18.24 -18.49
N VAL A 96 7.12 17.01 -18.14
CA VAL A 96 6.46 16.63 -16.89
C VAL A 96 7.43 15.81 -16.05
N LYS A 97 7.74 16.30 -14.85
CA LYS A 97 8.47 15.53 -13.83
C LYS A 97 7.45 14.99 -12.82
N ALA A 98 7.33 13.67 -12.78
CA ALA A 98 6.44 12.95 -11.88
C ALA A 98 7.25 12.33 -10.74
N PHE A 99 6.99 12.76 -9.52
CA PHE A 99 7.62 12.22 -8.32
C PHE A 99 6.63 11.29 -7.61
N ALA A 100 6.95 10.01 -7.54
CA ALA A 100 6.26 9.06 -6.67
C ALA A 100 6.89 9.15 -5.27
N SER A 101 6.40 10.12 -4.46
CA SER A 101 6.94 10.43 -3.14
C SER A 101 6.59 9.39 -2.09
N VAL A 102 5.48 8.68 -2.27
CA VAL A 102 5.09 7.50 -1.49
C VAL A 102 4.71 6.40 -2.47
N PHE A 103 5.30 5.23 -2.31
CA PHE A 103 4.94 4.03 -3.05
C PHE A 103 5.30 2.81 -2.21
N GLY A 104 4.35 2.28 -1.47
CA GLY A 104 4.62 1.22 -0.52
C GLY A 104 3.36 0.54 0.02
N THR A 105 3.59 -0.50 0.81
CA THR A 105 2.54 -1.23 1.53
C THR A 105 2.88 -1.34 2.99
N ASP A 106 1.85 -1.20 3.83
CA ASP A 106 1.91 -1.46 5.26
C ASP A 106 1.06 -2.67 5.60
N SER A 107 1.52 -3.48 6.55
CA SER A 107 0.78 -4.63 7.05
C SER A 107 0.81 -4.65 8.57
N ASP A 108 -0.38 -4.75 9.16
CA ASP A 108 -0.60 -4.87 10.59
C ASP A 108 -1.37 -6.16 10.88
N GLN A 109 -1.13 -6.74 12.06
CA GLN A 109 -1.89 -7.89 12.53
C GLN A 109 -2.37 -7.65 13.96
N THR A 110 -3.64 -7.92 14.21
CA THR A 110 -4.22 -7.99 15.55
C THR A 110 -4.60 -9.44 15.80
N LEU A 111 -4.11 -10.03 16.89
CA LEU A 111 -4.36 -11.41 17.29
C LEU A 111 -4.95 -11.43 18.70
N ILE A 112 -6.06 -12.14 18.85
CA ILE A 112 -6.61 -12.54 20.15
C ILE A 112 -6.51 -14.06 20.19
N GLY A 113 -5.66 -14.60 21.05
CA GLY A 113 -5.35 -16.02 21.11
C GLY A 113 -3.94 -16.29 21.59
N ILE A 114 -3.36 -17.39 21.17
CA ILE A 114 -1.99 -17.80 21.49
C ILE A 114 -1.14 -17.56 20.24
N PRO A 115 -0.13 -16.68 20.27
CA PRO A 115 0.76 -16.49 19.15
C PRO A 115 1.64 -17.73 18.93
N ALA A 116 2.11 -17.94 17.72
CA ALA A 116 3.09 -18.99 17.43
C ALA A 116 4.39 -18.73 18.22
N PHE A 117 4.92 -19.73 18.86
CA PHE A 117 6.20 -19.65 19.60
C PHE A 117 6.94 -20.99 19.57
N GLN A 118 8.23 -20.96 19.84
CA GLN A 118 9.03 -22.16 20.09
C GLN A 118 9.09 -22.41 21.59
N ALA A 119 8.68 -23.63 22.00
CA ALA A 119 8.80 -24.04 23.40
C ALA A 119 10.30 -24.18 23.77
N PRO A 120 10.82 -23.40 24.74
CA PRO A 120 12.25 -23.31 25.01
C PRO A 120 12.92 -24.64 25.40
N LEU A 121 12.15 -25.54 26.03
CA LEU A 121 12.68 -26.80 26.56
C LEU A 121 12.61 -27.98 25.57
N MET A 122 11.79 -27.91 24.54
CA MET A 122 11.56 -29.05 23.65
C MET A 122 11.84 -28.74 22.17
N SER A 123 12.20 -27.52 21.82
CA SER A 123 12.36 -27.04 20.43
C SER A 123 11.18 -27.36 19.51
N ILE A 124 10.00 -27.61 20.09
CA ILE A 124 8.77 -27.93 19.36
C ILE A 124 8.08 -26.61 19.02
N PRO A 125 7.79 -26.34 17.72
CA PRO A 125 7.02 -25.20 17.34
C PRO A 125 5.57 -25.35 17.80
N VAL A 126 5.08 -24.42 18.61
CA VAL A 126 3.66 -24.31 18.96
C VAL A 126 2.99 -23.44 17.91
N PRO A 127 1.99 -23.96 17.18
CA PRO A 127 1.30 -23.20 16.16
C PRO A 127 0.47 -22.07 16.79
N GLU A 128 0.17 -21.05 16.00
CA GLU A 128 -0.74 -19.97 16.37
C GLU A 128 -2.15 -20.52 16.55
N ILE A 129 -2.79 -20.19 17.69
CA ILE A 129 -4.17 -20.51 17.98
C ILE A 129 -4.95 -19.19 18.05
N ALA A 130 -5.60 -18.83 16.96
CA ALA A 130 -6.34 -17.59 16.86
C ALA A 130 -7.81 -17.79 17.20
N ILE A 131 -8.29 -17.17 18.27
CA ILE A 131 -9.73 -17.00 18.52
C ILE A 131 -10.27 -15.94 17.57
N PHE A 132 -9.51 -14.85 17.42
CA PHE A 132 -9.76 -13.80 16.44
C PHE A 132 -8.42 -13.29 15.91
N LYS A 133 -8.31 -13.18 14.58
CA LYS A 133 -7.15 -12.61 13.91
C LYS A 133 -7.62 -11.64 12.83
N TRP A 134 -7.06 -10.45 12.84
CA TRP A 134 -7.29 -9.46 11.82
C TRP A 134 -5.95 -9.03 11.22
N GLN A 135 -5.75 -9.33 9.95
CA GLN A 135 -4.60 -8.90 9.17
C GLN A 135 -5.03 -7.76 8.25
N LYS A 136 -4.41 -6.60 8.43
CA LYS A 136 -4.62 -5.42 7.62
C LYS A 136 -3.47 -5.28 6.63
N SER A 137 -3.79 -5.09 5.36
CA SER A 137 -2.81 -4.72 4.35
C SER A 137 -3.28 -3.46 3.64
N ARG A 138 -2.40 -2.48 3.51
CA ARG A 138 -2.67 -1.18 2.91
C ARG A 138 -1.63 -0.89 1.86
N GLY A 139 -2.07 -0.50 0.66
CA GLY A 139 -1.23 0.09 -0.37
C GLY A 139 -1.43 1.59 -0.42
N GLN A 140 -0.36 2.35 -0.60
CA GLN A 140 -0.41 3.79 -0.79
C GLN A 140 0.54 4.22 -1.89
N ALA A 141 0.05 5.11 -2.76
CA ALA A 141 0.85 5.84 -3.74
C ALA A 141 0.52 7.33 -3.64
N GLU A 142 1.54 8.18 -3.66
CA GLU A 142 1.40 9.63 -3.77
C GLU A 142 2.22 10.12 -4.94
N LEU A 143 1.57 10.82 -5.87
CA LEU A 143 2.18 11.38 -7.07
C LEU A 143 2.16 12.90 -7.00
N ARG A 144 3.31 13.51 -7.26
CA ARG A 144 3.48 14.97 -7.43
C ARG A 144 3.95 15.24 -8.83
N LEU A 145 3.23 16.07 -9.56
CA LEU A 145 3.59 16.49 -10.90
C LEU A 145 4.14 17.92 -10.90
N TYR A 146 5.14 18.15 -11.73
CA TYR A 146 5.63 19.47 -12.04
C TYR A 146 5.71 19.60 -13.54
N GLU A 147 5.06 20.61 -14.08
CA GLU A 147 5.00 20.91 -15.50
C GLU A 147 6.02 22.03 -15.83
N PHE A 148 6.83 21.82 -16.85
CA PHE A 148 7.84 22.76 -17.31
C PHE A 148 7.62 23.06 -18.79
N ASP A 149 7.81 24.29 -19.21
CA ASP A 149 7.90 24.62 -20.62
C ASP A 149 9.04 23.88 -21.31
N GLY A 150 8.76 23.23 -22.43
CA GLY A 150 9.71 22.34 -23.11
C GLY A 150 10.97 23.05 -23.61
N LYS A 151 10.93 24.37 -23.88
CA LYS A 151 12.03 25.18 -24.43
C LYS A 151 12.81 25.91 -23.35
N THR A 152 12.11 26.53 -22.42
CA THR A 152 12.68 27.41 -21.40
C THR A 152 13.05 26.71 -20.11
N ASP A 153 12.53 25.50 -19.89
CA ASP A 153 12.66 24.71 -18.66
C ASP A 153 12.13 25.46 -17.40
N VAL A 154 11.21 26.39 -17.62
CA VAL A 154 10.56 27.14 -16.54
C VAL A 154 9.32 26.38 -16.07
N ILE A 155 9.11 26.32 -14.75
CA ILE A 155 7.91 25.71 -14.18
C ILE A 155 6.68 26.52 -14.61
N THR A 156 5.75 25.86 -15.28
CA THR A 156 4.48 26.43 -15.72
C THR A 156 3.34 26.09 -14.77
N ARG A 157 3.42 24.93 -14.10
CA ARG A 157 2.38 24.46 -13.18
C ARG A 157 2.92 23.44 -12.18
N ALA A 158 2.36 23.49 -10.95
CA ALA A 158 2.58 22.52 -9.90
C ALA A 158 1.23 22.19 -9.25
N PRO A 159 0.46 21.21 -9.77
CA PRO A 159 -0.82 20.82 -9.19
C PRO A 159 -0.64 20.20 -7.80
N PRO A 160 -1.70 20.15 -6.98
CA PRO A 160 -1.63 19.47 -5.69
C PRO A 160 -1.30 17.99 -5.89
N PRO A 161 -0.64 17.36 -4.90
CA PRO A 161 -0.33 15.93 -4.98
C PRO A 161 -1.59 15.09 -5.03
N SER A 162 -1.56 14.02 -5.83
CA SER A 162 -2.62 13.03 -5.90
C SER A 162 -2.25 11.79 -5.09
N THR A 163 -3.18 11.31 -4.27
CA THR A 163 -2.97 10.13 -3.41
C THR A 163 -3.96 9.04 -3.75
N GLY A 164 -3.46 7.85 -4.02
CA GLY A 164 -4.25 6.63 -4.16
C GLY A 164 -4.00 5.67 -3.00
N ARG A 165 -5.05 5.03 -2.51
CA ARG A 165 -5.00 4.05 -1.43
C ARG A 165 -5.77 2.81 -1.82
N ALA A 166 -5.25 1.63 -1.43
CA ALA A 166 -5.89 0.34 -1.59
C ALA A 166 -5.83 -0.44 -0.28
N LYS A 167 -6.81 -1.28 -0.01
CA LYS A 167 -6.89 -2.05 1.23
C LYS A 167 -7.31 -3.48 1.00
N LEU A 168 -6.78 -4.35 1.86
CA LEU A 168 -7.20 -5.74 1.98
C LEU A 168 -7.13 -6.12 3.46
N ASP A 169 -8.27 -6.53 3.99
CA ASP A 169 -8.43 -7.00 5.36
C ASP A 169 -8.80 -8.49 5.36
N LYS A 170 -8.00 -9.32 6.05
CA LYS A 170 -8.29 -10.74 6.26
C LYS A 170 -8.66 -10.95 7.71
N PHE A 171 -9.77 -11.64 7.92
CA PHE A 171 -10.27 -12.00 9.24
C PHE A 171 -10.25 -13.52 9.40
N THR A 172 -9.85 -13.99 10.57
CA THR A 172 -10.00 -15.40 10.98
C THR A 172 -10.68 -15.42 12.33
N VAL A 173 -11.73 -16.20 12.44
CA VAL A 173 -12.53 -16.33 13.65
C VAL A 173 -12.62 -17.81 14.04
N LEU A 174 -12.43 -18.11 15.32
CA LEU A 174 -12.50 -19.46 15.88
C LEU A 174 -11.68 -20.48 15.10
N LEU A 175 -10.43 -20.13 14.74
CA LEU A 175 -9.44 -20.99 14.05
C LEU A 175 -9.77 -21.34 12.58
N PHE A 176 -11.05 -21.40 12.20
CA PHE A 176 -11.47 -22.00 10.93
C PHE A 176 -12.23 -21.05 9.99
N PHE A 177 -12.92 -20.07 10.53
CA PHE A 177 -13.74 -19.18 9.71
C PHE A 177 -12.92 -18.01 9.23
N GLY A 178 -12.52 -18.03 7.94
CA GLY A 178 -11.78 -16.96 7.30
C GLY A 178 -12.64 -16.22 6.28
N PHE A 179 -12.59 -14.88 6.28
CA PHE A 179 -13.16 -14.06 5.23
C PHE A 179 -12.25 -12.86 4.92
N THR A 180 -12.38 -12.36 3.70
CA THR A 180 -11.56 -11.25 3.21
C THR A 180 -12.45 -10.10 2.77
N VAL A 181 -12.09 -8.90 3.16
CA VAL A 181 -12.69 -7.65 2.70
C VAL A 181 -11.61 -6.87 1.95
N ALA A 182 -11.80 -6.68 0.66
CA ALA A 182 -10.86 -5.99 -0.19
C ALA A 182 -11.56 -4.94 -1.04
N ASP A 183 -10.82 -3.91 -1.44
CA ASP A 183 -11.26 -2.94 -2.44
C ASP A 183 -10.40 -2.98 -3.72
N VAL A 184 -9.49 -3.95 -3.80
CA VAL A 184 -8.60 -4.13 -4.96
C VAL A 184 -9.32 -4.62 -6.21
N ASP A 185 -10.45 -5.32 -6.06
CA ASP A 185 -11.23 -5.87 -7.16
C ASP A 185 -12.38 -4.96 -7.62
N LYS A 186 -12.59 -3.84 -6.94
CA LYS A 186 -13.59 -2.86 -7.36
C LYS A 186 -13.02 -2.01 -8.48
N HIS A 187 -13.59 -2.17 -9.66
CA HIS A 187 -13.42 -1.24 -10.77
C HIS A 187 -14.39 -0.08 -10.52
N ASP A 188 -13.86 1.11 -10.28
CA ASP A 188 -14.64 2.36 -10.21
C ASP A 188 -14.92 2.86 -11.63
#